data_2fcdb402400b9d8c75818d0d3a0f874d
#
_entry.id   2fcdb402400b9d8c75818d0d3a0f874d
#
_cell.length_a   1.000
_cell.length_b   1.000
_cell.length_c   1.000
_cell.angle_alpha   90.00
_cell.angle_beta   90.00
_cell.angle_gamma   90.00
#
_symmetry.space_group_name_H-M   'P 1'
#
loop_
_entity.id
_entity.type
_entity.pdbx_description
1 polymer ?
#
loop_
_entity_poly.entity_id
_entity_poly.type
_entity_poly.pdbx_seq_one_letter_code
_entity_poly.pdbx_strand_id
1 'polypeptide(L)'
;MNDSPKDKSHKSPQQDSNSKLHGVGRLTIDAVLAVTDIVESLHKRISPLSGLYKKSEEEQLSGISGLVYRNIRSVTELVGKSIDAPLAAISKTLATQPDSTSTQSLLAALNGVLGDYLVVSDNSLAIPMRFRKTGQILTDEQLLEIINQSDGKLLIMLHGLCMNDLQWCREGHDHGAELAKESGMGAIYLHYNSGQHISDNGKQFAGLLESLVDLTDKTLEINILAHSMGGLVSRSAFHVAENTGHKWPERLQKLVFLGTPHHGAALEKAGNWIDLILGAHSYTVPFARLVKVRSSGITDLRYGNVQESDWHTTERFEFSGDQRLPLPLPDSVRCFAVATSAKESINYPLGDGLVRIKSALGDHQNPAFNLQIPDSHKWVGTHINHMQLLNDPEIYQVLKAWFDIE
;
A
#
# COMPACT_ATOMS: atom_id res chain seq x y z
N MET A 1 28.22 -50.00 46.49
CA MET A 1 28.30 -48.55 46.32
C MET A 1 28.48 -48.26 44.84
N ASN A 2 27.36 -48.06 44.16
CA ASN A 2 27.32 -47.75 42.71
C ASN A 2 26.71 -46.37 42.60
N ASP A 3 27.55 -45.40 42.27
CA ASP A 3 27.13 -44.05 41.88
C ASP A 3 27.00 -43.98 40.33
N SER A 4 25.79 -43.84 39.84
CA SER A 4 25.51 -43.59 38.44
C SER A 4 25.47 -42.05 38.18
N PRO A 5 26.09 -41.53 37.13
CA PRO A 5 26.05 -40.12 36.82
C PRO A 5 24.70 -39.72 36.23
N LYS A 6 24.14 -38.57 36.72
CA LYS A 6 22.93 -37.93 36.20
C LYS A 6 23.15 -37.43 34.79
N ASP A 7 22.34 -37.92 33.89
CA ASP A 7 22.22 -37.47 32.48
C ASP A 7 21.74 -36.01 32.46
N LYS A 8 22.60 -35.09 31.96
CA LYS A 8 22.24 -33.74 31.63
C LYS A 8 21.77 -33.74 30.17
N SER A 9 20.46 -33.80 29.93
CA SER A 9 19.89 -33.62 28.60
C SER A 9 20.26 -32.27 28.03
N HIS A 10 21.18 -32.25 27.08
CA HIS A 10 21.46 -31.08 26.22
C HIS A 10 20.27 -30.88 25.28
N LYS A 11 19.46 -29.87 25.57
CA LYS A 11 18.48 -29.35 24.60
C LYS A 11 19.25 -28.85 23.37
N SER A 12 18.85 -29.27 22.18
CA SER A 12 19.48 -28.88 20.92
C SER A 12 19.26 -27.39 20.66
N PRO A 13 20.23 -26.69 20.03
CA PRO A 13 20.11 -25.24 19.71
C PRO A 13 18.89 -24.85 18.84
N GLN A 14 18.35 -25.80 18.06
CA GLN A 14 17.16 -25.63 17.22
C GLN A 14 15.84 -25.55 18.03
N GLN A 15 15.74 -26.24 19.18
CA GLN A 15 14.57 -26.15 20.03
C GLN A 15 14.47 -24.81 20.79
N ASP A 16 15.60 -24.20 21.10
CA ASP A 16 15.68 -22.91 21.79
C ASP A 16 15.37 -21.73 20.83
N SER A 17 15.75 -21.85 19.56
CA SER A 17 15.42 -20.83 18.55
C SER A 17 13.93 -20.82 18.18
N ASN A 18 13.30 -22.01 18.07
CA ASN A 18 11.86 -22.11 17.82
C ASN A 18 11.01 -21.60 18.99
N SER A 19 11.43 -21.82 20.23
CA SER A 19 10.71 -21.29 21.40
C SER A 19 10.82 -19.78 21.54
N LYS A 20 11.95 -19.20 21.16
CA LYS A 20 12.16 -17.73 21.10
C LYS A 20 11.38 -17.09 19.97
N LEU A 21 11.32 -17.71 18.79
CA LEU A 21 10.49 -17.28 17.66
C LEU A 21 8.99 -17.27 18.02
N HIS A 22 8.49 -18.31 18.70
CA HIS A 22 7.12 -18.34 19.19
C HIS A 22 6.85 -17.28 20.26
N GLY A 23 7.82 -16.98 21.14
CA GLY A 23 7.70 -15.95 22.19
C GLY A 23 7.64 -14.54 21.61
N VAL A 24 8.49 -14.24 20.63
CA VAL A 24 8.52 -12.94 19.93
C VAL A 24 7.23 -12.72 19.13
N GLY A 25 6.77 -13.72 18.38
CA GLY A 25 5.51 -13.63 17.62
C GLY A 25 4.31 -13.39 18.54
N ARG A 26 4.27 -14.00 19.73
CA ARG A 26 3.18 -13.84 20.69
C ARG A 26 3.16 -12.44 21.32
N LEU A 27 4.32 -11.90 21.73
CA LEU A 27 4.44 -10.53 22.26
C LEU A 27 4.03 -9.48 21.22
N THR A 28 4.36 -9.70 19.96
CA THR A 28 3.95 -8.81 18.87
C THR A 28 2.44 -8.84 18.66
N ILE A 29 1.83 -10.02 18.70
CA ILE A 29 0.36 -10.19 18.61
C ILE A 29 -0.32 -9.49 19.79
N ASP A 30 0.17 -9.68 21.01
CA ASP A 30 -0.40 -9.06 22.20
C ASP A 30 -0.29 -7.51 22.16
N ALA A 31 0.82 -6.98 21.67
CA ALA A 31 1.01 -5.53 21.49
C ALA A 31 0.07 -4.96 20.42
N VAL A 32 -0.12 -5.67 19.31
CA VAL A 32 -1.08 -5.29 18.26
C VAL A 32 -2.52 -5.34 18.78
N LEU A 33 -2.88 -6.36 19.53
CA LEU A 33 -4.19 -6.47 20.17
C LEU A 33 -4.42 -5.31 21.15
N ALA A 34 -3.41 -4.91 21.92
CA ALA A 34 -3.50 -3.76 22.83
C ALA A 34 -3.74 -2.45 22.07
N VAL A 35 -3.03 -2.19 20.95
CA VAL A 35 -3.30 -1.04 20.07
C VAL A 35 -4.73 -1.11 19.54
N THR A 36 -5.18 -2.29 19.12
CA THR A 36 -6.53 -2.51 18.60
C THR A 36 -7.61 -2.15 19.62
N ASP A 37 -7.48 -2.64 20.86
CA ASP A 37 -8.46 -2.41 21.93
C ASP A 37 -8.54 -0.93 22.32
N ILE A 38 -7.40 -0.22 22.34
CA ILE A 38 -7.35 1.21 22.59
C ILE A 38 -8.08 1.97 21.49
N VAL A 39 -7.80 1.65 20.24
CA VAL A 39 -8.40 2.31 19.09
C VAL A 39 -9.92 2.02 18.99
N GLU A 40 -10.37 0.78 19.25
CA GLU A 40 -11.81 0.48 19.33
C GLU A 40 -12.50 1.26 20.46
N SER A 41 -11.87 1.37 21.62
CA SER A 41 -12.41 2.12 22.76
C SER A 41 -12.62 3.59 22.44
N LEU A 42 -11.69 4.14 21.65
CA LEU A 42 -11.74 5.54 21.23
C LEU A 42 -12.77 5.79 20.14
N HIS A 43 -12.87 4.88 19.16
CA HIS A 43 -13.91 4.97 18.13
C HIS A 43 -15.31 4.91 18.73
N LYS A 44 -15.55 4.07 19.73
CA LYS A 44 -16.81 4.00 20.48
C LYS A 44 -17.15 5.29 21.24
N ARG A 45 -16.14 6.07 21.63
CA ARG A 45 -16.33 7.37 22.33
C ARG A 45 -16.57 8.52 21.35
N ILE A 46 -16.02 8.46 20.13
CA ILE A 46 -16.14 9.51 19.10
C ILE A 46 -17.44 9.34 18.31
N SER A 47 -17.88 8.11 18.06
CA SER A 47 -19.09 7.80 17.27
C SER A 47 -20.38 8.46 17.78
N PRO A 48 -20.65 8.59 19.11
CA PRO A 48 -21.82 9.29 19.60
C PRO A 48 -21.79 10.81 19.36
N LEU A 49 -20.60 11.41 19.27
CA LEU A 49 -20.44 12.85 19.02
C LEU A 49 -20.75 13.24 17.57
N SER A 50 -20.52 12.34 16.61
CA SER A 50 -20.88 12.56 15.21
C SER A 50 -22.40 12.58 14.97
N GLY A 51 -23.19 11.90 15.83
CA GLY A 51 -24.66 11.91 15.79
C GLY A 51 -25.31 13.22 16.29
N LEU A 52 -24.60 14.01 17.06
CA LEU A 52 -25.07 15.33 17.55
C LEU A 52 -24.94 16.44 16.49
N TYR A 53 -24.14 16.24 15.45
CA TYR A 53 -23.95 17.20 14.36
C TYR A 53 -25.17 17.35 13.44
N LYS A 54 -26.04 16.36 13.36
CA LYS A 54 -27.21 16.37 12.47
C LYS A 54 -28.38 17.28 12.93
N LYS A 55 -28.23 17.98 14.07
CA LYS A 55 -29.34 18.70 14.67
C LYS A 55 -29.16 20.22 14.83
N SER A 56 -28.08 20.82 14.29
CA SER A 56 -27.82 22.25 14.46
C SER A 56 -27.40 22.96 13.16
N GLU A 57 -28.20 22.80 12.11
CA GLU A 57 -27.95 23.54 10.84
C GLU A 57 -28.52 24.97 10.84
N GLU A 58 -28.98 25.52 11.95
CA GLU A 58 -29.63 26.85 11.95
C GLU A 58 -29.22 27.80 13.08
N GLU A 59 -28.03 27.73 13.72
CA GLU A 59 -27.60 28.88 14.56
C GLU A 59 -26.07 29.00 14.80
N GLN A 60 -25.55 30.12 14.31
CA GLN A 60 -24.34 30.86 14.74
C GLN A 60 -22.93 30.19 14.78
N LEU A 61 -22.19 30.48 13.74
CA LEU A 61 -20.82 30.07 13.34
C LEU A 61 -19.65 30.66 14.15
N SER A 62 -19.70 31.08 15.40
CA SER A 62 -18.52 31.70 16.05
C SER A 62 -18.03 31.15 17.39
N GLY A 63 -18.82 30.29 18.04
CA GLY A 63 -18.44 29.78 19.38
C GLY A 63 -18.21 28.28 19.49
N ILE A 64 -18.87 27.50 18.67
CA ILE A 64 -18.93 26.03 18.80
C ILE A 64 -17.80 25.32 18.05
N SER A 65 -17.36 25.87 16.92
CA SER A 65 -16.25 25.30 16.12
C SER A 65 -14.93 25.23 16.92
N GLY A 66 -14.60 26.25 17.70
CA GLY A 66 -13.40 26.26 18.54
C GLY A 66 -13.41 25.24 19.68
N LEU A 67 -14.58 24.89 20.21
CA LEU A 67 -14.72 23.89 21.28
C LEU A 67 -14.63 22.47 20.70
N VAL A 68 -15.19 22.26 19.53
CA VAL A 68 -15.16 20.98 18.81
C VAL A 68 -13.73 20.68 18.31
N TYR A 69 -13.06 21.65 17.72
CA TYR A 69 -11.65 21.50 17.32
C TYR A 69 -10.73 21.22 18.53
N ARG A 70 -10.96 21.87 19.68
CA ARG A 70 -10.22 21.57 20.91
C ARG A 70 -10.53 20.17 21.43
N ASN A 71 -11.77 19.72 21.39
CA ASN A 71 -12.15 18.38 21.83
C ASN A 71 -11.58 17.30 20.90
N ILE A 72 -11.62 17.50 19.57
CA ILE A 72 -10.98 16.58 18.59
C ILE A 72 -9.48 16.54 18.84
N ARG A 73 -8.83 17.69 19.03
CA ARG A 73 -7.39 17.77 19.30
C ARG A 73 -7.01 17.11 20.64
N SER A 74 -7.79 17.34 21.69
CA SER A 74 -7.59 16.69 23.00
C SER A 74 -7.84 15.20 22.97
N VAL A 75 -8.82 14.72 22.17
CA VAL A 75 -9.06 13.30 21.94
C VAL A 75 -7.91 12.72 21.14
N THR A 76 -7.42 13.40 20.11
CA THR A 76 -6.26 12.96 19.30
C THR A 76 -4.99 12.88 20.15
N GLU A 77 -4.75 13.83 21.05
CA GLU A 77 -3.61 13.81 21.99
C GLU A 77 -3.74 12.72 23.06
N LEU A 78 -4.96 12.44 23.53
CA LEU A 78 -5.22 11.35 24.47
C LEU A 78 -5.07 9.98 23.79
N VAL A 79 -5.50 9.87 22.54
CA VAL A 79 -5.31 8.71 21.65
C VAL A 79 -3.81 8.48 21.46
N GLY A 80 -3.06 9.52 21.08
CA GLY A 80 -1.62 9.45 20.88
C GLY A 80 -0.91 8.84 22.07
N LYS A 81 -1.09 9.40 23.26
CA LYS A 81 -0.46 8.90 24.50
C LYS A 81 -0.86 7.46 24.86
N SER A 82 -2.05 7.04 24.46
CA SER A 82 -2.53 5.66 24.74
C SER A 82 -1.96 4.64 23.75
N ILE A 83 -1.62 5.06 22.53
CA ILE A 83 -1.05 4.20 21.47
C ILE A 83 0.48 4.13 21.59
N ASP A 84 1.15 5.17 22.09
CA ASP A 84 2.61 5.27 22.12
C ASP A 84 3.26 4.12 22.91
N ALA A 85 2.71 3.72 24.05
CA ALA A 85 3.29 2.64 24.84
C ALA A 85 3.20 1.27 24.13
N PRO A 86 2.07 0.85 23.53
CA PRO A 86 2.01 -0.33 22.67
C PRO A 86 2.92 -0.25 21.44
N LEU A 87 3.02 0.92 20.78
CA LEU A 87 3.92 1.10 19.63
C LEU A 87 5.40 0.97 20.03
N ALA A 88 5.78 1.48 21.19
CA ALA A 88 7.12 1.30 21.73
C ALA A 88 7.43 -0.18 22.02
N ALA A 89 6.46 -0.95 22.51
CA ALA A 89 6.59 -2.39 22.68
C ALA A 89 6.77 -3.13 21.36
N ILE A 90 5.97 -2.77 20.32
CA ILE A 90 6.12 -3.29 18.96
C ILE A 90 7.51 -2.96 18.41
N SER A 91 7.94 -1.70 18.50
CA SER A 91 9.26 -1.26 18.03
C SER A 91 10.40 -2.06 18.66
N LYS A 92 10.37 -2.25 19.98
CA LYS A 92 11.35 -3.07 20.69
C LYS A 92 11.37 -4.52 20.22
N THR A 93 10.20 -5.08 19.93
CA THR A 93 10.07 -6.47 19.45
C THR A 93 10.57 -6.59 18.01
N LEU A 94 10.20 -5.67 17.12
CA LEU A 94 10.65 -5.65 15.72
C LEU A 94 12.17 -5.49 15.62
N ALA A 95 12.78 -4.71 16.52
CA ALA A 95 14.22 -4.50 16.56
C ALA A 95 15.03 -5.79 16.86
N THR A 96 14.40 -6.85 17.36
CA THR A 96 15.09 -8.13 17.63
C THR A 96 15.41 -8.92 16.36
N GLN A 97 14.62 -8.75 15.30
CA GLN A 97 14.78 -9.43 14.00
C GLN A 97 14.28 -8.51 12.86
N PRO A 98 14.96 -7.38 12.59
CA PRO A 98 14.47 -6.36 11.67
C PRO A 98 14.33 -6.87 10.22
N ASP A 99 15.20 -7.78 9.79
CA ASP A 99 15.26 -8.28 8.41
C ASP A 99 14.38 -9.51 8.15
N SER A 100 13.66 -10.01 9.16
CA SER A 100 12.77 -11.14 8.93
C SER A 100 11.56 -10.71 8.07
N THR A 101 11.17 -11.56 7.11
CA THR A 101 9.98 -11.32 6.26
C THR A 101 8.73 -11.06 7.09
N SER A 102 8.57 -11.75 8.22
CA SER A 102 7.45 -11.55 9.16
C SER A 102 7.45 -10.17 9.79
N THR A 103 8.62 -9.69 10.24
CA THR A 103 8.79 -8.35 10.81
C THR A 103 8.47 -7.27 9.78
N GLN A 104 8.99 -7.41 8.57
CA GLN A 104 8.76 -6.44 7.50
C GLN A 104 7.30 -6.44 7.04
N SER A 105 6.64 -7.59 6.94
CA SER A 105 5.20 -7.68 6.64
C SER A 105 4.33 -7.06 7.73
N LEU A 106 4.70 -7.27 8.99
CA LEU A 106 4.02 -6.67 10.13
C LEU A 106 4.16 -5.14 10.14
N LEU A 107 5.36 -4.63 9.87
CA LEU A 107 5.62 -3.20 9.77
C LEU A 107 4.85 -2.57 8.60
N ALA A 108 4.78 -3.24 7.45
CA ALA A 108 3.98 -2.79 6.31
C ALA A 108 2.48 -2.73 6.64
N ALA A 109 1.95 -3.75 7.31
CA ALA A 109 0.55 -3.78 7.77
C ALA A 109 0.25 -2.65 8.77
N LEU A 110 1.14 -2.43 9.75
CA LEU A 110 1.03 -1.34 10.71
C LEU A 110 1.01 0.02 10.01
N ASN A 111 1.92 0.24 9.05
CA ASN A 111 1.94 1.47 8.26
C ASN A 111 0.70 1.62 7.38
N GLY A 112 0.18 0.56 6.78
CA GLY A 112 -1.06 0.64 6.03
C GLY A 112 -2.25 1.13 6.86
N VAL A 113 -2.30 0.75 8.14
CA VAL A 113 -3.43 1.06 9.04
C VAL A 113 -3.25 2.36 9.82
N LEU A 114 -2.04 2.66 10.28
CA LEU A 114 -1.71 3.80 11.16
C LEU A 114 -0.63 4.72 10.57
N GLY A 115 -0.29 4.56 9.31
CA GLY A 115 0.86 5.22 8.72
C GLY A 115 0.84 6.74 8.75
N ASP A 116 -0.32 7.34 8.60
CA ASP A 116 -0.51 8.78 8.76
C ASP A 116 -0.25 9.24 10.19
N TYR A 117 -0.74 8.50 11.19
CA TYR A 117 -0.45 8.76 12.60
C TYR A 117 1.04 8.61 12.91
N LEU A 118 1.69 7.55 12.40
CA LEU A 118 3.11 7.31 12.63
C LEU A 118 3.98 8.48 12.11
N VAL A 119 3.61 9.07 10.97
CA VAL A 119 4.31 10.22 10.41
C VAL A 119 4.07 11.47 11.24
N VAL A 120 2.82 11.79 11.58
CA VAL A 120 2.47 12.99 12.36
C VAL A 120 3.09 12.96 13.76
N SER A 121 3.25 11.77 14.36
CA SER A 121 3.87 11.59 15.69
C SER A 121 5.39 11.43 15.65
N ASP A 122 6.03 11.57 14.48
CA ASP A 122 7.47 11.34 14.26
C ASP A 122 7.94 9.98 14.84
N ASN A 123 7.12 8.95 14.63
CA ASN A 123 7.36 7.62 15.15
C ASN A 123 8.36 6.86 14.28
N SER A 124 9.37 6.24 14.90
CA SER A 124 10.42 5.48 14.20
C SER A 124 9.92 4.26 13.42
N LEU A 125 8.67 3.85 13.63
CA LEU A 125 8.02 2.79 12.85
C LEU A 125 7.43 3.29 11.53
N ALA A 126 7.40 4.62 11.27
CA ALA A 126 6.98 5.14 9.98
C ALA A 126 7.98 4.72 8.90
N ILE A 127 7.47 4.08 7.84
CA ILE A 127 8.29 3.62 6.71
C ILE A 127 8.64 4.83 5.83
N PRO A 128 9.94 5.16 5.65
CA PRO A 128 10.36 6.14 4.66
C PRO A 128 10.28 5.55 3.25
N MET A 129 9.92 6.37 2.26
CA MET A 129 9.91 5.93 0.86
C MET A 129 11.33 5.72 0.34
N ARG A 130 11.61 4.52 -0.20
CA ARG A 130 12.93 4.13 -0.74
C ARG A 130 12.77 3.11 -1.85
N PHE A 131 13.74 3.07 -2.76
CA PHE A 131 13.92 1.91 -3.64
C PHE A 131 14.59 0.76 -2.89
N ARG A 132 14.09 -0.45 -3.13
CA ARG A 132 14.60 -1.68 -2.51
C ARG A 132 14.76 -2.78 -3.55
N LYS A 133 15.54 -3.78 -3.20
CA LYS A 133 15.61 -5.07 -3.91
C LYS A 133 15.80 -6.17 -2.87
N THR A 134 15.01 -7.22 -2.96
CA THR A 134 15.07 -8.37 -2.03
C THR A 134 15.05 -7.98 -0.54
N GLY A 135 14.23 -6.98 -0.18
CA GLY A 135 14.09 -6.52 1.19
C GLY A 135 15.16 -5.52 1.68
N GLN A 136 16.16 -5.21 0.85
CA GLN A 136 17.24 -4.29 1.21
C GLN A 136 17.10 -2.95 0.49
N ILE A 137 17.37 -1.86 1.21
CA ILE A 137 17.38 -0.50 0.64
C ILE A 137 18.55 -0.41 -0.33
N LEU A 138 18.29 0.13 -1.52
CA LEU A 138 19.32 0.38 -2.53
C LEU A 138 20.02 1.71 -2.26
N THR A 139 21.36 1.69 -2.25
CA THR A 139 22.17 2.90 -2.28
C THR A 139 22.26 3.47 -3.70
N ASP A 140 22.73 4.70 -3.83
CA ASP A 140 22.93 5.34 -5.13
C ASP A 140 23.93 4.54 -6.01
N GLU A 141 24.97 3.97 -5.41
CA GLU A 141 25.93 3.12 -6.11
C GLU A 141 25.29 1.84 -6.65
N GLN A 142 24.40 1.22 -5.85
CA GLN A 142 23.68 0.02 -6.27
C GLN A 142 22.64 0.34 -7.37
N LEU A 143 21.98 1.51 -7.28
CA LEU A 143 21.08 1.99 -8.34
C LEU A 143 21.86 2.22 -9.64
N LEU A 144 23.01 2.88 -9.58
CA LEU A 144 23.90 3.08 -10.74
C LEU A 144 24.38 1.75 -11.33
N GLU A 145 24.71 0.76 -10.50
CA GLU A 145 25.08 -0.57 -10.96
C GLU A 145 23.93 -1.24 -11.73
N ILE A 146 22.70 -1.21 -11.19
CA ILE A 146 21.51 -1.76 -11.85
C ILE A 146 21.27 -1.04 -13.20
N ILE A 147 21.31 0.30 -13.21
CA ILE A 147 21.15 1.12 -14.41
C ILE A 147 22.19 0.75 -15.47
N ASN A 148 23.44 0.57 -15.06
CA ASN A 148 24.51 0.23 -15.99
C ASN A 148 24.37 -1.19 -16.56
N GLN A 149 23.97 -2.16 -15.73
CA GLN A 149 23.77 -3.56 -16.15
C GLN A 149 22.55 -3.72 -17.08
N SER A 150 21.54 -2.88 -16.94
CA SER A 150 20.30 -2.91 -17.75
C SER A 150 20.31 -1.92 -18.93
N ASP A 151 21.43 -1.29 -19.20
CA ASP A 151 21.56 -0.22 -20.21
C ASP A 151 20.50 0.87 -20.10
N GLY A 152 20.18 1.29 -18.86
CA GLY A 152 19.21 2.34 -18.55
C GLY A 152 17.75 1.90 -18.56
N LYS A 153 17.45 0.63 -18.84
CA LYS A 153 16.08 0.10 -18.87
C LYS A 153 15.66 -0.37 -17.48
N LEU A 154 14.69 0.28 -16.88
CA LEU A 154 14.21 -0.03 -15.54
C LEU A 154 12.75 -0.49 -15.53
N LEU A 155 12.47 -1.47 -14.67
CA LEU A 155 11.13 -1.89 -14.28
C LEU A 155 10.96 -1.62 -12.79
N ILE A 156 10.05 -0.69 -12.45
CA ILE A 156 9.78 -0.26 -11.08
C ILE A 156 8.45 -0.86 -10.63
N MET A 157 8.47 -1.68 -9.56
CA MET A 157 7.28 -2.29 -8.99
C MET A 157 6.76 -1.49 -7.81
N LEU A 158 5.45 -1.18 -7.80
CA LEU A 158 4.76 -0.51 -6.71
C LEU A 158 3.74 -1.44 -6.07
N HIS A 159 3.91 -1.72 -4.80
CA HIS A 159 3.02 -2.59 -4.03
C HIS A 159 1.68 -1.93 -3.65
N GLY A 160 0.72 -2.72 -3.17
CA GLY A 160 -0.58 -2.27 -2.69
C GLY A 160 -0.60 -1.86 -1.20
N LEU A 161 -1.81 -1.58 -0.70
CA LEU A 161 -2.07 -1.25 0.70
C LEU A 161 -1.58 -2.38 1.63
N CYS A 162 -0.97 -2.03 2.77
CA CYS A 162 -0.46 -2.95 3.80
C CYS A 162 0.62 -3.94 3.30
N MET A 163 1.23 -3.68 2.17
CA MET A 163 2.24 -4.53 1.53
C MET A 163 3.62 -3.90 1.56
N ASN A 164 4.62 -4.68 1.15
CA ASN A 164 5.99 -4.26 0.91
C ASN A 164 6.56 -4.94 -0.36
N ASP A 165 7.83 -4.67 -0.68
CA ASP A 165 8.52 -5.21 -1.83
C ASP A 165 8.65 -6.75 -1.82
N LEU A 166 8.82 -7.38 -0.66
CA LEU A 166 8.97 -8.85 -0.56
C LEU A 166 7.70 -9.62 -0.95
N GLN A 167 6.54 -8.97 -0.86
CA GLN A 167 5.25 -9.62 -1.15
C GLN A 167 4.92 -9.68 -2.65
N TRP A 168 5.76 -9.12 -3.52
CA TRP A 168 5.72 -9.38 -4.95
C TRP A 168 6.08 -10.85 -5.26
N CYS A 169 6.98 -11.45 -4.47
CA CYS A 169 7.27 -12.87 -4.57
C CYS A 169 6.18 -13.70 -3.86
N ARG A 170 5.35 -14.39 -4.62
CA ARG A 170 4.28 -15.27 -4.14
C ARG A 170 4.43 -16.66 -4.75
N GLU A 171 4.39 -17.69 -3.90
CA GLU A 171 4.51 -19.09 -4.31
C GLU A 171 5.74 -19.35 -5.20
N GLY A 172 6.82 -18.60 -4.94
CA GLY A 172 8.08 -18.71 -5.66
C GLY A 172 8.14 -17.97 -7.00
N HIS A 173 7.10 -17.20 -7.37
CA HIS A 173 7.06 -16.37 -8.57
C HIS A 173 7.00 -14.88 -8.23
N ASP A 174 7.72 -14.06 -8.99
CA ASP A 174 7.70 -12.59 -8.95
C ASP A 174 7.67 -12.07 -10.39
N HIS A 175 6.55 -11.49 -10.80
CA HIS A 175 6.38 -10.95 -12.15
C HIS A 175 7.49 -9.97 -12.54
N GLY A 176 7.86 -9.06 -11.63
CA GLY A 176 8.89 -8.06 -11.91
C GLY A 176 10.27 -8.67 -12.09
N ALA A 177 10.65 -9.61 -11.22
CA ALA A 177 11.95 -10.28 -11.31
C ALA A 177 12.08 -11.13 -12.59
N GLU A 178 11.03 -11.89 -12.94
CA GLU A 178 11.05 -12.73 -14.14
C GLU A 178 11.01 -11.89 -15.44
N LEU A 179 10.15 -10.84 -15.49
CA LEU A 179 10.11 -9.91 -16.63
C LEU A 179 11.48 -9.24 -16.84
N ALA A 180 12.09 -8.75 -15.75
CA ALA A 180 13.39 -8.12 -15.82
C ALA A 180 14.48 -9.07 -16.34
N LYS A 181 14.48 -10.32 -15.89
CA LYS A 181 15.40 -11.36 -16.31
C LYS A 181 15.25 -11.68 -17.81
N GLU A 182 14.02 -11.80 -18.30
CA GLU A 182 13.74 -12.13 -19.70
C GLU A 182 13.99 -10.94 -20.64
N SER A 183 13.72 -9.71 -20.20
CA SER A 183 13.87 -8.50 -21.02
C SER A 183 15.23 -7.80 -20.90
N GLY A 184 16.05 -8.16 -19.93
CA GLY A 184 17.29 -7.45 -19.61
C GLY A 184 17.07 -6.11 -18.88
N MET A 185 15.86 -5.82 -18.40
CA MET A 185 15.58 -4.63 -17.57
C MET A 185 16.14 -4.80 -16.16
N GLY A 186 16.46 -3.69 -15.50
CA GLY A 186 16.78 -3.64 -14.07
C GLY A 186 15.52 -3.57 -13.23
N ALA A 187 15.19 -4.62 -12.45
CA ALA A 187 14.06 -4.60 -11.54
C ALA A 187 14.42 -3.91 -10.22
N ILE A 188 13.61 -2.92 -9.82
CA ILE A 188 13.65 -2.26 -8.52
C ILE A 188 12.25 -2.12 -7.95
N TYR A 189 12.12 -2.04 -6.63
CA TYR A 189 10.84 -2.05 -5.94
C TYR A 189 10.70 -0.80 -5.08
N LEU A 190 9.55 -0.13 -5.17
CA LEU A 190 9.23 0.95 -4.27
C LEU A 190 8.72 0.39 -2.95
N HIS A 191 9.32 0.82 -1.85
CA HIS A 191 8.84 0.57 -0.48
C HIS A 191 8.38 1.88 0.12
N TYR A 192 7.12 1.95 0.57
CA TYR A 192 6.52 3.19 1.05
C TYR A 192 5.45 2.95 2.11
N ASN A 193 5.10 4.00 2.84
CA ASN A 193 4.06 4.02 3.85
C ASN A 193 2.68 4.14 3.20
N SER A 194 2.00 3.01 2.99
CA SER A 194 0.70 2.97 2.32
C SER A 194 -0.47 3.52 3.14
N GLY A 195 -0.26 3.94 4.38
CA GLY A 195 -1.28 4.60 5.22
C GLY A 195 -1.30 6.13 5.11
N GLN A 196 -0.31 6.75 4.46
CA GLN A 196 -0.35 8.17 4.12
C GLN A 196 -1.34 8.43 2.98
N HIS A 197 -1.73 9.69 2.77
CA HIS A 197 -2.49 10.07 1.59
C HIS A 197 -1.77 9.63 0.31
N ILE A 198 -2.56 9.19 -0.68
CA ILE A 198 -2.03 8.82 -2.00
C ILE A 198 -1.31 10.00 -2.65
N SER A 199 -1.82 11.22 -2.46
CA SER A 199 -1.18 12.45 -2.95
C SER A 199 0.17 12.73 -2.29
N ASP A 200 0.33 12.43 -0.98
CA ASP A 200 1.61 12.60 -0.29
C ASP A 200 2.65 11.56 -0.76
N ASN A 201 2.21 10.31 -0.91
CA ASN A 201 3.04 9.26 -1.51
C ASN A 201 3.40 9.60 -2.96
N GLY A 202 2.47 10.17 -3.73
CA GLY A 202 2.71 10.65 -5.09
C GLY A 202 3.78 11.73 -5.16
N LYS A 203 3.73 12.73 -4.27
CA LYS A 203 4.76 13.79 -4.16
C LYS A 203 6.14 13.20 -3.86
N GLN A 204 6.21 12.28 -2.89
CA GLN A 204 7.47 11.62 -2.52
C GLN A 204 8.01 10.78 -3.66
N PHE A 205 7.16 10.01 -4.35
CA PHE A 205 7.57 9.17 -5.46
C PHE A 205 8.03 9.99 -6.67
N ALA A 206 7.33 11.09 -6.99
CA ALA A 206 7.76 12.01 -8.04
C ALA A 206 9.16 12.56 -7.77
N GLY A 207 9.44 13.00 -6.55
CA GLY A 207 10.78 13.47 -6.15
C GLY A 207 11.85 12.37 -6.19
N LEU A 208 11.49 11.15 -5.80
CA LEU A 208 12.41 10.00 -5.83
C LEU A 208 12.75 9.59 -7.27
N LEU A 209 11.79 9.64 -8.19
CA LEU A 209 12.02 9.40 -9.63
C LEU A 209 12.87 10.50 -10.26
N GLU A 210 12.68 11.76 -9.87
CA GLU A 210 13.52 12.86 -10.37
C GLU A 210 14.96 12.68 -9.91
N SER A 211 15.16 12.35 -8.62
CA SER A 211 16.50 12.01 -8.10
C SER A 211 17.14 10.83 -8.83
N LEU A 212 16.36 9.83 -9.22
CA LEU A 212 16.85 8.68 -9.99
C LEU A 212 17.31 9.09 -11.39
N VAL A 213 16.59 9.98 -12.06
CA VAL A 213 16.99 10.51 -13.38
C VAL A 213 18.23 11.40 -13.27
N ASP A 214 18.32 12.22 -12.22
CA ASP A 214 19.49 13.09 -12.00
C ASP A 214 20.74 12.33 -11.52
N LEU A 215 20.60 11.05 -11.13
CA LEU A 215 21.73 10.22 -10.65
C LEU A 215 22.69 9.83 -11.78
N THR A 216 22.27 9.88 -13.05
CA THR A 216 23.04 9.40 -14.19
C THR A 216 22.85 10.27 -15.43
N ASP A 217 23.92 10.40 -16.24
CA ASP A 217 23.84 11.02 -17.56
C ASP A 217 23.25 10.09 -18.64
N LYS A 218 23.04 8.80 -18.32
CA LYS A 218 22.38 7.87 -19.24
C LYS A 218 20.92 8.24 -19.44
N THR A 219 20.44 8.08 -20.66
CA THR A 219 18.99 8.15 -20.92
C THR A 219 18.32 6.92 -20.32
N LEU A 220 17.43 7.14 -19.36
CA LEU A 220 16.64 6.08 -18.74
C LEU A 220 15.39 5.77 -19.56
N GLU A 221 15.02 4.50 -19.62
CA GLU A 221 13.70 4.01 -20.02
C GLU A 221 13.02 3.45 -18.79
N ILE A 222 12.03 4.15 -18.25
CA ILE A 222 11.32 3.76 -17.05
C ILE A 222 10.02 3.05 -17.43
N ASN A 223 9.79 1.89 -16.84
CA ASN A 223 8.55 1.17 -16.89
C ASN A 223 8.03 0.96 -15.47
N ILE A 224 6.74 1.10 -15.25
CA ILE A 224 6.11 0.94 -13.94
C ILE A 224 5.10 -0.21 -14.00
N LEU A 225 5.22 -1.17 -13.07
CA LEU A 225 4.24 -2.21 -12.81
C LEU A 225 3.66 -2.00 -11.41
N ALA A 226 2.40 -1.62 -11.34
CA ALA A 226 1.77 -1.15 -10.12
C ALA A 226 0.59 -2.04 -9.72
N HIS A 227 0.63 -2.59 -8.51
CA HIS A 227 -0.46 -3.38 -7.94
C HIS A 227 -1.36 -2.51 -7.07
N SER A 228 -2.68 -2.59 -7.29
CA SER A 228 -3.69 -2.01 -6.40
C SER A 228 -3.46 -0.50 -6.15
N MET A 229 -3.28 -0.08 -4.88
CA MET A 229 -2.97 1.30 -4.48
C MET A 229 -1.75 1.87 -5.21
N GLY A 230 -0.76 1.04 -5.53
CA GLY A 230 0.44 1.48 -6.24
C GLY A 230 0.15 2.18 -7.55
N GLY A 231 -0.93 1.78 -8.25
CA GLY A 231 -1.37 2.45 -9.47
C GLY A 231 -1.93 3.86 -9.23
N LEU A 232 -2.60 4.09 -8.11
CA LEU A 232 -3.06 5.43 -7.74
C LEU A 232 -1.88 6.33 -7.34
N VAL A 233 -0.89 5.77 -6.61
CA VAL A 233 0.35 6.48 -6.27
C VAL A 233 1.12 6.87 -7.53
N SER A 234 1.20 5.98 -8.53
CA SER A 234 1.86 6.27 -9.82
C SER A 234 1.15 7.40 -10.58
N ARG A 235 -0.18 7.40 -10.62
CA ARG A 235 -0.96 8.49 -11.23
C ARG A 235 -0.76 9.81 -10.50
N SER A 236 -0.75 9.79 -9.19
CA SER A 236 -0.49 10.97 -8.37
C SER A 236 0.92 11.53 -8.61
N ALA A 237 1.93 10.65 -8.66
CA ALA A 237 3.31 11.06 -8.93
C ALA A 237 3.45 11.72 -10.30
N PHE A 238 2.80 11.16 -11.33
CA PHE A 238 2.81 11.73 -12.67
C PHE A 238 2.18 13.13 -12.69
N HIS A 239 1.01 13.28 -12.07
CA HIS A 239 0.34 14.58 -11.94
C HIS A 239 1.21 15.64 -11.25
N VAL A 240 1.86 15.26 -10.15
CA VAL A 240 2.78 16.16 -9.44
C VAL A 240 3.94 16.56 -10.35
N ALA A 241 4.53 15.60 -11.05
CA ALA A 241 5.68 15.82 -11.91
C ALA A 241 5.38 16.79 -13.06
N GLU A 242 4.22 16.65 -13.71
CA GLU A 242 3.76 17.59 -14.75
C GLU A 242 3.61 19.01 -14.20
N ASN A 243 3.01 19.16 -13.01
CA ASN A 243 2.78 20.46 -12.39
C ASN A 243 4.06 21.12 -11.85
N THR A 244 5.11 20.33 -11.57
CA THR A 244 6.38 20.82 -11.00
C THR A 244 7.53 20.84 -12.00
N GLY A 245 7.30 20.39 -13.25
CA GLY A 245 8.29 20.42 -14.33
C GLY A 245 9.43 19.41 -14.13
N HIS A 246 9.15 18.23 -13.54
CA HIS A 246 10.12 17.14 -13.45
C HIS A 246 10.45 16.55 -14.83
N LYS A 247 11.63 15.98 -14.98
CA LYS A 247 12.15 15.41 -16.25
C LYS A 247 11.75 13.96 -16.44
N TRP A 248 11.54 13.21 -15.35
CA TRP A 248 11.28 11.77 -15.41
C TRP A 248 10.03 11.38 -16.21
N PRO A 249 8.94 12.19 -16.33
CA PRO A 249 7.80 11.86 -17.19
C PRO A 249 8.18 11.58 -18.65
N GLU A 250 9.19 12.27 -19.18
CA GLU A 250 9.71 12.05 -20.54
C GLU A 250 10.43 10.70 -20.69
N ARG A 251 10.79 10.06 -19.59
CA ARG A 251 11.46 8.75 -19.54
C ARG A 251 10.51 7.59 -19.31
N LEU A 252 9.26 7.89 -18.92
CA LEU A 252 8.25 6.86 -18.66
C LEU A 252 7.68 6.32 -19.97
N GLN A 253 7.86 5.00 -20.21
CA GLN A 253 7.43 4.33 -21.43
C GLN A 253 6.10 3.60 -21.25
N LYS A 254 5.99 2.83 -20.16
CA LYS A 254 4.84 1.98 -19.86
C LYS A 254 4.40 2.14 -18.41
N LEU A 255 3.09 2.18 -18.20
CA LEU A 255 2.46 2.14 -16.89
C LEU A 255 1.40 1.06 -16.89
N VAL A 256 1.67 -0.03 -16.17
CA VAL A 256 0.82 -1.22 -16.12
C VAL A 256 0.15 -1.30 -14.76
N PHE A 257 -1.19 -1.37 -14.76
CA PHE A 257 -2.03 -1.44 -13.59
C PHE A 257 -2.55 -2.85 -13.36
N LEU A 258 -2.24 -3.45 -12.21
CA LEU A 258 -2.80 -4.73 -11.77
C LEU A 258 -3.85 -4.47 -10.69
N GLY A 259 -5.14 -4.57 -11.05
CA GLY A 259 -6.25 -4.40 -10.11
C GLY A 259 -6.29 -3.04 -9.41
N THR A 260 -5.86 -1.97 -10.07
CA THR A 260 -5.86 -0.61 -9.48
C THR A 260 -7.28 -0.06 -9.35
N PRO A 261 -7.72 0.36 -8.16
CA PRO A 261 -9.07 0.90 -7.96
C PRO A 261 -9.18 2.37 -8.39
N HIS A 262 -9.11 2.63 -9.70
CA HIS A 262 -9.13 3.98 -10.26
C HIS A 262 -10.34 4.83 -9.84
N HIS A 263 -11.47 4.16 -9.57
CA HIS A 263 -12.71 4.78 -9.10
C HIS A 263 -13.13 4.25 -7.73
N GLY A 264 -12.15 3.92 -6.91
CA GLY A 264 -12.32 3.42 -5.55
C GLY A 264 -12.54 1.92 -5.47
N ALA A 265 -12.28 1.39 -4.26
CA ALA A 265 -12.46 0.01 -3.87
C ALA A 265 -13.74 -0.19 -3.07
N ALA A 266 -14.41 -1.33 -3.24
CA ALA A 266 -15.67 -1.65 -2.55
C ALA A 266 -15.44 -2.14 -1.11
N LEU A 267 -14.62 -1.44 -0.32
CA LEU A 267 -14.14 -1.88 0.99
C LEU A 267 -15.27 -2.21 1.99
N GLU A 268 -16.42 -1.54 1.90
CA GLU A 268 -17.55 -1.79 2.83
C GLU A 268 -18.37 -3.03 2.49
N LYS A 269 -18.43 -3.39 1.20
CA LYS A 269 -19.19 -4.55 0.73
C LYS A 269 -18.38 -5.84 0.76
N ALA A 270 -17.06 -5.71 0.73
CA ALA A 270 -16.11 -6.80 0.87
C ALA A 270 -15.79 -7.00 2.35
N GLY A 271 -16.72 -7.55 3.14
CA GLY A 271 -16.55 -7.79 4.58
C GLY A 271 -15.24 -8.53 4.94
N ASN A 272 -14.59 -9.11 3.94
CA ASN A 272 -13.36 -9.90 4.05
C ASN A 272 -12.15 -9.26 3.33
N TRP A 273 -12.22 -7.98 2.90
CA TRP A 273 -11.08 -7.35 2.22
C TRP A 273 -9.83 -7.30 3.11
N ILE A 274 -10.04 -7.17 4.40
CA ILE A 274 -9.00 -7.21 5.43
C ILE A 274 -8.35 -8.58 5.45
N ASP A 275 -9.17 -9.64 5.44
CA ASP A 275 -8.67 -11.02 5.40
C ASP A 275 -7.97 -11.29 4.06
N LEU A 276 -8.41 -10.67 2.99
CA LEU A 276 -7.77 -10.80 1.67
C LEU A 276 -6.38 -10.14 1.64
N ILE A 277 -6.24 -8.91 2.17
CA ILE A 277 -4.98 -8.16 2.17
C ILE A 277 -4.06 -8.60 3.32
N LEU A 278 -4.61 -8.76 4.54
CA LEU A 278 -3.84 -9.10 5.73
C LEU A 278 -3.79 -10.62 6.00
N GLY A 279 -4.75 -11.39 5.52
CA GLY A 279 -4.85 -12.84 5.73
C GLY A 279 -3.80 -13.65 4.95
N ALA A 280 -3.04 -13.01 4.05
CA ALA A 280 -1.91 -13.63 3.38
C ALA A 280 -0.81 -14.10 4.36
N HIS A 281 -0.79 -13.53 5.59
CA HIS A 281 0.16 -13.93 6.65
C HIS A 281 -0.53 -13.94 8.01
N SER A 282 -0.40 -15.03 8.76
CA SER A 282 -1.00 -15.22 10.09
C SER A 282 -0.63 -14.12 11.10
N TYR A 283 0.48 -13.43 10.89
CA TYR A 283 0.97 -12.33 11.75
C TYR A 283 0.23 -11.01 11.55
N THR A 284 -0.47 -10.84 10.43
CA THR A 284 -1.17 -9.58 10.09
C THR A 284 -2.65 -9.60 10.46
N VAL A 285 -3.21 -10.77 10.75
CA VAL A 285 -4.63 -10.97 11.15
C VAL A 285 -5.08 -10.05 12.30
N PRO A 286 -4.28 -9.79 13.35
CA PRO A 286 -4.67 -8.88 14.43
C PRO A 286 -4.98 -7.46 13.97
N PHE A 287 -4.35 -6.99 12.88
CA PHE A 287 -4.61 -5.65 12.31
C PHE A 287 -5.99 -5.53 11.65
N ALA A 288 -6.64 -6.65 11.34
CA ALA A 288 -7.99 -6.66 10.78
C ALA A 288 -9.00 -5.87 11.62
N ARG A 289 -8.81 -5.80 12.92
CA ARG A 289 -9.66 -5.01 13.83
C ARG A 289 -9.35 -3.51 13.79
N LEU A 290 -8.07 -3.13 13.52
CA LEU A 290 -7.64 -1.73 13.42
C LEU A 290 -8.14 -1.00 12.19
N VAL A 291 -8.60 -1.71 11.19
CA VAL A 291 -9.11 -1.12 9.94
C VAL A 291 -10.36 -0.26 10.14
N LYS A 292 -11.04 -0.38 11.28
CA LYS A 292 -12.07 0.60 11.68
C LYS A 292 -11.50 2.00 11.93
N VAL A 293 -10.18 2.10 12.22
CA VAL A 293 -9.41 3.33 12.21
C VAL A 293 -8.86 3.50 10.80
N ARG A 294 -9.61 4.15 9.98
CA ARG A 294 -9.26 4.34 8.56
C ARG A 294 -8.09 5.32 8.47
N SER A 295 -6.89 4.81 8.12
CA SER A 295 -5.78 5.68 7.70
C SER A 295 -6.19 6.52 6.48
N SER A 296 -5.46 7.60 6.24
CA SER A 296 -5.65 8.43 5.06
C SER A 296 -5.57 7.61 3.78
N GLY A 297 -4.60 6.69 3.69
CA GLY A 297 -4.46 5.79 2.55
C GLY A 297 -5.66 4.86 2.33
N ILE A 298 -6.25 4.30 3.40
CA ILE A 298 -7.47 3.48 3.31
C ILE A 298 -8.65 4.33 2.81
N THR A 299 -8.76 5.56 3.31
CA THR A 299 -9.82 6.50 2.89
C THR A 299 -9.68 6.85 1.41
N ASP A 300 -8.48 7.19 0.97
CA ASP A 300 -8.20 7.52 -0.43
C ASP A 300 -8.44 6.32 -1.35
N LEU A 301 -8.03 5.11 -0.94
CA LEU A 301 -8.28 3.89 -1.69
C LEU A 301 -9.77 3.61 -1.86
N ARG A 302 -10.58 3.89 -0.84
CA ARG A 302 -12.03 3.72 -0.88
C ARG A 302 -12.70 4.60 -1.92
N TYR A 303 -12.26 5.86 -2.02
CA TYR A 303 -12.85 6.85 -2.92
C TYR A 303 -12.12 6.95 -4.26
N GLY A 304 -10.91 6.42 -4.36
CA GLY A 304 -10.04 6.57 -5.53
C GLY A 304 -9.46 7.97 -5.61
N ASN A 305 -9.19 8.62 -4.47
CA ASN A 305 -8.54 9.93 -4.40
C ASN A 305 -7.10 9.81 -4.89
N VAL A 306 -6.66 10.77 -5.67
CA VAL A 306 -5.33 10.79 -6.30
C VAL A 306 -4.61 12.11 -6.04
N GLN A 307 -5.37 13.21 -5.92
CA GLN A 307 -4.89 14.57 -5.75
C GLN A 307 -5.20 15.08 -4.34
N GLU A 308 -4.45 16.09 -3.89
CA GLU A 308 -4.69 16.76 -2.62
C GLU A 308 -6.08 17.41 -2.55
N SER A 309 -6.54 17.98 -3.68
CA SER A 309 -7.87 18.56 -3.81
C SER A 309 -9.02 17.56 -3.60
N ASP A 310 -8.80 16.27 -3.79
CA ASP A 310 -9.83 15.25 -3.69
C ASP A 310 -10.27 15.01 -2.23
N TRP A 311 -9.43 15.34 -1.24
CA TRP A 311 -9.72 15.11 0.17
C TRP A 311 -9.62 16.36 1.05
N HIS A 312 -9.05 17.45 0.56
CA HIS A 312 -8.80 18.66 1.37
C HIS A 312 -10.08 19.38 1.81
N THR A 313 -11.17 19.24 1.06
CA THR A 313 -12.47 19.90 1.32
C THR A 313 -13.50 19.02 1.98
N THR A 314 -13.20 17.72 2.15
CA THR A 314 -14.17 16.74 2.64
C THR A 314 -13.76 16.23 4.02
N GLU A 315 -14.68 16.28 4.99
CA GLU A 315 -14.43 15.62 6.28
C GLU A 315 -14.27 14.10 6.07
N ARG A 316 -13.24 13.52 6.70
CA ARG A 316 -12.76 12.14 6.52
C ARG A 316 -13.84 11.05 6.61
N PHE A 317 -15.00 11.36 7.19
CA PHE A 317 -16.08 10.42 7.47
C PHE A 317 -17.42 10.81 6.82
N GLU A 318 -17.49 11.92 6.08
CA GLU A 318 -18.72 12.31 5.39
C GLU A 318 -18.87 11.55 4.07
N PHE A 319 -20.08 11.07 3.82
CA PHE A 319 -20.48 10.52 2.54
C PHE A 319 -21.00 11.67 1.66
N SER A 320 -20.09 12.43 1.11
CA SER A 320 -20.38 13.33 -0.01
C SER A 320 -20.26 12.55 -1.32
N GLY A 321 -21.07 12.85 -2.33
CA GLY A 321 -20.95 12.28 -3.67
C GLY A 321 -19.55 12.41 -4.24
N ASP A 322 -19.29 11.89 -5.42
CA ASP A 322 -17.97 11.98 -6.07
C ASP A 322 -17.61 13.45 -6.34
N GLN A 323 -16.72 14.01 -5.51
CA GLN A 323 -16.23 15.40 -5.59
C GLN A 323 -14.81 15.48 -6.16
N ARG A 324 -14.24 14.33 -6.58
CA ARG A 324 -12.91 14.29 -7.16
C ARG A 324 -12.84 15.14 -8.43
N LEU A 325 -11.66 15.67 -8.71
CA LEU A 325 -11.37 16.28 -9.98
C LEU A 325 -10.92 15.21 -11.00
N PRO A 326 -11.41 15.27 -12.27
CA PRO A 326 -10.92 14.38 -13.30
C PRO A 326 -9.41 14.49 -13.47
N LEU A 327 -8.72 13.35 -13.45
CA LEU A 327 -7.30 13.26 -13.73
C LEU A 327 -7.07 12.20 -14.80
N PRO A 328 -6.87 12.63 -16.07
CA PRO A 328 -6.60 11.71 -17.18
C PRO A 328 -5.26 11.01 -17.02
N LEU A 329 -5.07 9.94 -17.79
CA LEU A 329 -3.75 9.33 -17.96
C LEU A 329 -2.92 10.15 -18.95
N PRO A 330 -1.57 10.09 -18.87
CA PRO A 330 -0.70 10.79 -19.81
C PRO A 330 -0.80 10.22 -21.23
N ASP A 331 -0.98 11.08 -22.22
CA ASP A 331 -1.04 10.67 -23.64
C ASP A 331 0.31 10.14 -24.17
N SER A 332 1.41 10.57 -23.55
CA SER A 332 2.78 10.17 -23.94
C SER A 332 3.19 8.79 -23.45
N VAL A 333 2.43 8.16 -22.55
CA VAL A 333 2.76 6.90 -21.88
C VAL A 333 1.80 5.80 -22.30
N ARG A 334 2.33 4.63 -22.67
CA ARG A 334 1.50 3.46 -22.92
C ARG A 334 0.95 2.90 -21.61
N CYS A 335 -0.34 3.12 -21.36
CA CYS A 335 -1.03 2.65 -20.16
C CYS A 335 -1.79 1.36 -20.42
N PHE A 336 -1.67 0.38 -19.51
CA PHE A 336 -2.28 -0.95 -19.60
C PHE A 336 -3.01 -1.28 -18.29
N ALA A 337 -4.11 -2.04 -18.37
CA ALA A 337 -4.89 -2.40 -17.19
C ALA A 337 -5.30 -3.87 -17.19
N VAL A 338 -5.01 -4.54 -16.08
CA VAL A 338 -5.49 -5.89 -15.75
C VAL A 338 -6.61 -5.77 -14.74
N ALA A 339 -7.76 -6.34 -15.06
CA ALA A 339 -8.89 -6.50 -14.15
C ALA A 339 -9.27 -7.98 -14.04
N THR A 340 -9.70 -8.41 -12.85
CA THR A 340 -10.10 -9.80 -12.68
C THR A 340 -11.39 -9.95 -11.87
N SER A 341 -12.01 -11.11 -12.00
CA SER A 341 -13.11 -11.56 -11.17
C SER A 341 -12.68 -12.78 -10.36
N ALA A 342 -12.92 -12.75 -9.05
CA ALA A 342 -12.69 -13.90 -8.17
C ALA A 342 -13.67 -15.07 -8.45
N LYS A 343 -14.64 -14.86 -9.33
CA LYS A 343 -15.66 -15.84 -9.74
C LYS A 343 -15.63 -16.02 -11.26
N GLU A 344 -16.36 -17.01 -11.76
CA GLU A 344 -16.53 -17.27 -13.19
C GLU A 344 -17.14 -16.08 -13.96
N SER A 345 -18.06 -15.36 -13.34
CA SER A 345 -18.74 -14.24 -13.97
C SER A 345 -17.92 -12.94 -13.87
N ILE A 346 -17.64 -12.32 -15.02
CA ILE A 346 -17.06 -10.97 -15.10
C ILE A 346 -18.00 -9.90 -14.51
N ASN A 347 -19.28 -10.20 -14.37
CA ASN A 347 -20.27 -9.31 -13.76
C ASN A 347 -20.33 -9.47 -12.23
N TYR A 348 -19.43 -10.25 -11.62
CA TYR A 348 -19.36 -10.39 -10.17
C TYR A 348 -19.18 -9.00 -9.51
N PRO A 349 -20.07 -8.59 -8.60
CA PRO A 349 -20.12 -7.21 -8.12
C PRO A 349 -18.88 -6.72 -7.38
N LEU A 350 -18.06 -7.65 -6.89
CA LEU A 350 -16.81 -7.32 -6.16
C LEU A 350 -15.56 -7.50 -7.03
N GLY A 351 -15.70 -7.88 -8.32
CA GLY A 351 -14.57 -8.11 -9.21
C GLY A 351 -13.62 -9.16 -8.65
N ASP A 352 -12.36 -8.80 -8.40
CA ASP A 352 -11.33 -9.66 -7.81
C ASP A 352 -11.51 -9.92 -6.29
N GLY A 353 -12.62 -9.49 -5.71
CA GLY A 353 -12.95 -9.55 -4.29
C GLY A 353 -12.71 -8.22 -3.56
N LEU A 354 -12.06 -7.26 -4.19
CA LEU A 354 -11.75 -5.93 -3.66
C LEU A 354 -12.08 -4.81 -4.64
N VAL A 355 -11.66 -4.96 -5.88
CA VAL A 355 -11.79 -3.94 -6.93
C VAL A 355 -12.72 -4.43 -8.04
N ARG A 356 -13.73 -3.64 -8.36
CA ARG A 356 -14.65 -3.93 -9.46
C ARG A 356 -13.93 -3.83 -10.80
N ILE A 357 -14.29 -4.68 -11.76
CA ILE A 357 -13.68 -4.70 -13.09
C ILE A 357 -13.67 -3.31 -13.75
N LYS A 358 -14.81 -2.59 -13.75
CA LYS A 358 -14.88 -1.24 -14.31
C LYS A 358 -13.90 -0.27 -13.64
N SER A 359 -13.79 -0.34 -12.32
CA SER A 359 -12.83 0.49 -11.58
C SER A 359 -11.39 0.14 -11.94
N ALA A 360 -11.05 -1.15 -12.06
CA ALA A 360 -9.72 -1.60 -12.41
C ALA A 360 -9.33 -1.25 -13.87
N LEU A 361 -10.30 -1.21 -14.78
CA LEU A 361 -10.10 -0.80 -16.18
C LEU A 361 -10.13 0.71 -16.39
N GLY A 362 -10.39 1.50 -15.34
CA GLY A 362 -10.55 2.95 -15.46
C GLY A 362 -11.84 3.39 -16.15
N ASP A 363 -12.83 2.50 -16.29
CA ASP A 363 -14.12 2.80 -16.92
C ASP A 363 -15.06 3.48 -15.91
N HIS A 364 -15.63 4.62 -16.30
CA HIS A 364 -16.57 5.37 -15.47
C HIS A 364 -17.80 5.81 -16.24
N GLN A 365 -18.95 5.92 -15.54
CA GLN A 365 -20.22 6.38 -16.15
C GLN A 365 -20.16 7.82 -16.62
N ASN A 366 -19.51 8.69 -15.85
CA ASN A 366 -19.22 10.04 -16.26
C ASN A 366 -17.98 10.05 -17.16
N PRO A 367 -18.10 10.45 -18.45
CA PRO A 367 -16.98 10.42 -19.39
C PRO A 367 -15.74 11.20 -18.94
N ALA A 368 -15.92 12.25 -18.12
CA ALA A 368 -14.81 13.05 -17.61
C ALA A 368 -13.84 12.25 -16.70
N PHE A 369 -14.32 11.17 -16.07
CA PHE A 369 -13.51 10.30 -15.24
C PHE A 369 -13.04 9.04 -15.95
N ASN A 370 -13.49 8.80 -17.17
CA ASN A 370 -13.05 7.64 -17.96
C ASN A 370 -11.59 7.82 -18.37
N LEU A 371 -10.74 6.83 -18.03
CA LEU A 371 -9.29 6.92 -18.29
C LEU A 371 -8.90 6.61 -19.74
N GLN A 372 -9.86 6.21 -20.56
CA GLN A 372 -9.69 6.00 -22.01
C GLN A 372 -8.52 5.06 -22.37
N ILE A 373 -8.24 4.06 -21.54
CA ILE A 373 -7.26 3.02 -21.86
C ILE A 373 -7.78 2.28 -23.10
N PRO A 374 -6.98 2.09 -24.17
CA PRO A 374 -7.40 1.34 -25.36
C PRO A 374 -7.80 -0.10 -25.03
N ASP A 375 -8.77 -0.66 -25.73
CA ASP A 375 -9.21 -2.05 -25.48
C ASP A 375 -8.09 -3.08 -25.70
N SER A 376 -7.15 -2.82 -26.63
CA SER A 376 -5.96 -3.64 -26.84
C SER A 376 -4.96 -3.60 -25.67
N HIS A 377 -5.13 -2.64 -24.75
CA HIS A 377 -4.31 -2.46 -23.54
C HIS A 377 -5.07 -2.92 -22.27
N LYS A 378 -6.22 -3.54 -22.43
CA LYS A 378 -7.03 -4.07 -21.33
C LYS A 378 -7.05 -5.59 -21.37
N TRP A 379 -6.96 -6.22 -20.21
CA TRP A 379 -7.15 -7.65 -20.07
C TRP A 379 -8.07 -7.96 -18.89
N VAL A 380 -8.96 -8.94 -19.07
CA VAL A 380 -9.93 -9.35 -18.05
C VAL A 380 -9.87 -10.86 -17.87
N GLY A 381 -9.54 -11.30 -16.63
CA GLY A 381 -9.53 -12.71 -16.24
C GLY A 381 -10.66 -13.06 -15.26
N THR A 382 -10.90 -14.38 -15.11
CA THR A 382 -11.86 -14.93 -14.14
C THR A 382 -11.18 -15.94 -13.22
N HIS A 383 -11.81 -16.24 -12.06
CA HIS A 383 -11.25 -17.13 -11.04
C HIS A 383 -9.93 -16.64 -10.40
N ILE A 384 -9.61 -15.37 -10.55
CA ILE A 384 -8.38 -14.75 -10.04
C ILE A 384 -8.78 -13.69 -9.01
N ASN A 385 -8.36 -13.86 -7.77
CA ASN A 385 -8.58 -12.87 -6.71
C ASN A 385 -7.50 -11.79 -6.70
N HIS A 386 -7.72 -10.72 -5.93
CA HIS A 386 -6.85 -9.54 -5.88
C HIS A 386 -5.37 -9.84 -5.58
N MET A 387 -5.09 -10.84 -4.77
CA MET A 387 -3.71 -11.21 -4.43
C MET A 387 -3.07 -12.15 -5.45
N GLN A 388 -3.87 -12.92 -6.20
CA GLN A 388 -3.40 -13.78 -7.28
C GLN A 388 -2.96 -12.96 -8.51
N LEU A 389 -3.36 -11.68 -8.62
CA LEU A 389 -2.81 -10.75 -9.62
C LEU A 389 -1.29 -10.68 -9.64
N LEU A 390 -0.62 -11.06 -8.55
CA LEU A 390 0.83 -10.99 -8.39
C LEU A 390 1.59 -12.24 -8.85
N ASN A 391 0.90 -13.37 -9.06
CA ASN A 391 1.56 -14.63 -9.40
C ASN A 391 0.78 -15.52 -10.39
N ASP A 392 -0.33 -15.03 -10.94
CA ASP A 392 -1.13 -15.81 -11.89
C ASP A 392 -0.38 -15.97 -13.22
N PRO A 393 -0.26 -17.23 -13.76
CA PRO A 393 0.48 -17.49 -14.99
C PRO A 393 -0.12 -16.83 -16.24
N GLU A 394 -1.45 -16.68 -16.32
CA GLU A 394 -2.10 -16.04 -17.48
C GLU A 394 -1.75 -14.55 -17.51
N ILE A 395 -1.78 -13.90 -16.35
CA ILE A 395 -1.38 -12.50 -16.20
C ILE A 395 0.09 -12.35 -16.60
N TYR A 396 0.96 -13.28 -16.20
CA TYR A 396 2.37 -13.21 -16.59
C TYR A 396 2.55 -13.24 -18.11
N GLN A 397 1.82 -14.09 -18.83
CA GLN A 397 1.86 -14.12 -20.32
C GLN A 397 1.37 -12.81 -20.94
N VAL A 398 0.32 -12.21 -20.37
CA VAL A 398 -0.16 -10.88 -20.79
C VAL A 398 0.90 -9.80 -20.59
N LEU A 399 1.55 -9.81 -19.43
CA LEU A 399 2.64 -8.89 -19.13
C LEU A 399 3.81 -9.07 -20.09
N LYS A 400 4.23 -10.31 -20.38
CA LYS A 400 5.27 -10.58 -21.40
C LYS A 400 4.93 -9.92 -22.73
N ALA A 401 3.72 -10.15 -23.23
CA ALA A 401 3.27 -9.54 -24.49
C ALA A 401 3.29 -8.00 -24.44
N TRP A 402 2.87 -7.39 -23.32
CA TRP A 402 2.88 -5.95 -23.18
C TRP A 402 4.28 -5.34 -22.98
N PHE A 403 5.23 -6.13 -22.50
CA PHE A 403 6.64 -5.74 -22.39
C PHE A 403 7.48 -6.16 -23.61
N ASP A 404 6.82 -6.65 -24.68
CA ASP A 404 7.44 -7.04 -25.94
C ASP A 404 8.50 -8.17 -25.74
N ILE A 405 8.22 -9.11 -24.82
CA ILE A 405 9.07 -10.28 -24.51
C ILE A 405 8.49 -11.51 -25.24
N GLU A 406 9.31 -12.17 -26.03
CA GLU A 406 8.96 -13.40 -26.78
C GLU A 406 8.82 -14.65 -25.89
#